data_a47aea5b07e11e03485bac6117d1b6a4
#
_entry.id   a47aea5b07e11e03485bac6117d1b6a4
#
_cell.length_a   1.000
_cell.length_b   1.000
_cell.length_c   1.000
_cell.angle_alpha   90.00
_cell.angle_beta   90.00
_cell.angle_gamma   90.00
#
_symmetry.space_group_name_H-M   'P 1'
#
loop_
_entity.id
_entity.type
_entity.pdbx_description
1 polymer ?
#
loop_
_entity_poly.entity_id
_entity_poly.type
_entity_poly.pdbx_seq_one_letter_code
_entity_poly.pdbx_strand_id
1 'polypeptide(L)'
;MQQTAKLYSFIGKKHPEFILQNKKIPISPDITQPIGKVLQRLPRLVLPHQVLCYNALPSHFLINFMSNHTSWSSKIGFVLAAAGSAIGLGAIWKFPYTAGTNGGAVFFLLFLIFTILVALPVQLAEFYIGRTGGKNAVDSFRVLRPGTQWLWVGRMGVAACFILLSFYSVVGGWVLNYVVHSFTGAIHAGADFEALFGTTISNPAGSLSYQALFMLITVWVVKGGISDGIEKANRYLMPGLFILFIALAIRSLTLPGAMEGVSFLLKPNWSYFKADTMITALGQAFFALSIGVSAMITYASYLGKDQDMFRSGHTIMWMNLLVSLLAGLVIFPAVFAFGFEPSQGPGLIFIVLPAVFMKMPFGTVLFAVFMLLVVFATLTSAFSMLETVIASTIRQDERKRKKHTWLIGTAIFIVGIPSALSFGIWSEFKVFGKTIFDLWDYLISAVIMPIGALSVSIFTAWIQDKQSVLKDAGSGSTVPRAVLLLWLNTLRYLAPIAIIIVFINSLGIL
;
A
#
# COMPACT_ATOMS: atom_id res chain seq x y z
N MET A 1 25.75 -26.82 -7.24
CA MET A 1 26.43 -27.62 -8.30
C MET A 1 26.00 -27.19 -9.70
N GLN A 2 24.72 -27.17 -10.10
CA GLN A 2 24.31 -26.81 -11.47
C GLN A 2 24.70 -25.36 -11.90
N GLN A 3 24.71 -24.40 -11.00
CA GLN A 3 25.08 -23.01 -11.32
C GLN A 3 26.61 -22.84 -11.48
N THR A 4 27.40 -23.53 -10.70
CA THR A 4 28.86 -23.54 -10.84
C THR A 4 29.28 -24.22 -12.15
N ALA A 5 28.62 -25.33 -12.52
CA ALA A 5 28.84 -26.00 -13.78
C ALA A 5 28.49 -25.11 -15.01
N LYS A 6 27.42 -24.31 -14.91
CA LYS A 6 27.05 -23.32 -15.95
C LYS A 6 28.07 -22.20 -16.08
N LEU A 7 28.67 -21.73 -14.97
CA LEU A 7 29.72 -20.72 -14.98
C LEU A 7 30.99 -21.24 -15.65
N TYR A 8 31.41 -22.45 -15.32
CA TYR A 8 32.57 -23.11 -15.95
C TYR A 8 32.35 -23.38 -17.45
N SER A 9 31.14 -23.81 -17.83
CA SER A 9 30.77 -23.99 -19.23
C SER A 9 30.74 -22.69 -20.03
N PHE A 10 30.33 -21.58 -19.40
CA PHE A 10 30.30 -20.27 -20.03
C PHE A 10 31.69 -19.66 -20.21
N ILE A 11 32.53 -19.74 -19.16
CA ILE A 11 33.93 -19.25 -19.22
C ILE A 11 34.74 -20.06 -20.25
N GLY A 12 34.57 -21.38 -20.27
CA GLY A 12 35.26 -22.25 -21.23
C GLY A 12 34.83 -22.06 -22.70
N LYS A 13 33.59 -21.66 -22.96
CA LYS A 13 33.10 -21.38 -24.34
C LYS A 13 33.59 -20.04 -24.89
N LYS A 14 33.84 -19.04 -24.05
CA LYS A 14 34.27 -17.70 -24.51
C LYS A 14 35.78 -17.47 -24.44
N HIS A 15 36.50 -18.23 -23.63
CA HIS A 15 37.96 -18.09 -23.43
C HIS A 15 38.59 -19.46 -23.33
N PRO A 16 38.73 -20.20 -24.45
CA PRO A 16 39.29 -21.57 -24.46
C PRO A 16 40.75 -21.64 -23.95
N GLU A 17 41.52 -20.54 -24.00
CA GLU A 17 42.90 -20.44 -23.52
C GLU A 17 43.02 -20.59 -21.99
N PHE A 18 41.91 -20.43 -21.25
CA PHE A 18 41.91 -20.52 -19.79
C PHE A 18 41.87 -21.96 -19.26
N ILE A 19 41.54 -22.94 -20.09
CA ILE A 19 41.36 -24.36 -19.71
C ILE A 19 42.69 -25.14 -19.81
N LEU A 20 43.62 -24.69 -20.62
CA LEU A 20 44.81 -25.47 -20.96
C LEU A 20 45.98 -25.36 -19.95
N GLN A 21 45.97 -24.48 -18.95
CA GLN A 21 47.09 -24.25 -18.02
C GLN A 21 46.89 -24.75 -16.58
N ASN A 22 45.72 -25.35 -16.18
CA ASN A 22 45.55 -25.73 -14.80
C ASN A 22 45.22 -27.22 -14.59
N LYS A 23 46.18 -27.91 -13.97
CA LYS A 23 46.01 -29.22 -13.31
C LYS A 23 44.91 -29.09 -12.25
N LYS A 24 44.03 -30.10 -12.21
CA LYS A 24 42.88 -30.31 -11.30
C LYS A 24 43.03 -29.60 -9.93
N ILE A 25 42.20 -28.60 -9.69
CA ILE A 25 41.96 -28.05 -8.36
C ILE A 25 40.95 -28.98 -7.65
N PRO A 26 41.28 -29.51 -6.48
CA PRO A 26 40.32 -30.34 -5.73
C PRO A 26 39.17 -29.49 -5.22
N ILE A 27 37.96 -29.79 -5.57
CA ILE A 27 36.73 -29.14 -5.09
C ILE A 27 36.42 -29.74 -3.71
N SER A 28 36.60 -28.90 -2.65
CA SER A 28 36.11 -29.26 -1.31
C SER A 28 34.57 -29.26 -1.29
N PRO A 29 33.92 -30.23 -0.65
CA PRO A 29 32.47 -30.34 -0.59
C PRO A 29 31.79 -29.32 0.36
N ASP A 30 32.53 -28.43 0.98
CA ASP A 30 32.00 -27.51 1.99
C ASP A 30 31.52 -26.17 1.38
N ILE A 31 30.23 -26.13 1.06
CA ILE A 31 29.52 -25.04 0.33
C ILE A 31 29.05 -23.91 1.31
N THR A 32 29.44 -23.97 2.58
CA THR A 32 28.93 -23.02 3.59
C THR A 32 29.76 -21.75 3.75
N GLN A 33 30.90 -21.62 3.07
CA GLN A 33 31.74 -20.44 3.18
C GLN A 33 31.31 -19.31 2.22
N PRO A 34 31.30 -18.04 2.67
CA PRO A 34 30.98 -16.89 1.82
C PRO A 34 32.02 -16.77 0.69
N ILE A 35 31.55 -16.52 -0.52
CA ILE A 35 32.30 -16.44 -1.79
C ILE A 35 33.55 -15.54 -1.68
N GLY A 36 33.52 -14.51 -0.82
CA GLY A 36 34.66 -13.66 -0.53
C GLY A 36 35.93 -14.40 0.01
N LYS A 37 35.73 -15.47 0.79
CA LYS A 37 36.86 -16.31 1.29
C LYS A 37 37.38 -17.28 0.24
N VAL A 38 36.51 -17.69 -0.72
CA VAL A 38 36.92 -18.53 -1.84
C VAL A 38 37.76 -17.74 -2.82
N LEU A 39 37.43 -16.48 -3.08
CA LEU A 39 38.18 -15.58 -3.96
C LEU A 39 39.55 -15.16 -3.35
N GLN A 40 39.68 -15.09 -2.02
CA GLN A 40 40.96 -14.85 -1.34
C GLN A 40 41.95 -16.02 -1.35
N ARG A 41 41.47 -17.24 -1.64
CA ARG A 41 42.27 -18.47 -1.73
C ARG A 41 42.72 -18.82 -3.14
N LEU A 42 42.30 -18.06 -4.16
CA LEU A 42 42.84 -18.22 -5.51
C LEU A 42 44.30 -17.71 -5.50
N PRO A 43 45.27 -18.50 -5.99
CA PRO A 43 46.66 -18.07 -6.04
C PRO A 43 46.75 -16.77 -6.85
N ARG A 44 47.48 -15.78 -6.30
CA ARG A 44 47.84 -14.55 -7.02
C ARG A 44 48.70 -14.96 -8.20
N LEU A 45 48.09 -15.11 -9.37
CA LEU A 45 48.83 -15.24 -10.62
C LEU A 45 49.42 -13.87 -10.96
N VAL A 46 50.67 -13.68 -10.54
CA VAL A 46 51.46 -12.53 -10.96
C VAL A 46 51.97 -12.84 -12.35
N LEU A 47 51.32 -12.30 -13.37
CA LEU A 47 51.91 -12.16 -14.71
C LEU A 47 52.50 -10.76 -14.84
N PRO A 48 53.74 -10.60 -15.29
CA PRO A 48 54.31 -9.28 -15.54
C PRO A 48 53.58 -8.62 -16.70
N HIS A 49 52.92 -7.50 -16.45
CA HIS A 49 52.12 -6.68 -17.37
C HIS A 49 50.65 -7.11 -17.58
N GLN A 50 49.88 -7.16 -16.54
CA GLN A 50 48.49 -6.66 -16.59
C GLN A 50 47.71 -7.09 -15.33
N VAL A 51 47.45 -6.13 -14.45
CA VAL A 51 46.36 -6.17 -13.46
C VAL A 51 45.04 -6.06 -14.24
N LEU A 52 44.55 -7.15 -14.75
CA LEU A 52 43.38 -7.14 -15.65
C LEU A 52 42.48 -8.37 -15.48
N CYS A 53 42.09 -8.69 -14.23
CA CYS A 53 41.02 -9.70 -14.04
C CYS A 53 39.89 -9.24 -13.17
N TYR A 54 39.87 -8.02 -12.62
CA TYR A 54 38.73 -7.48 -11.88
C TYR A 54 37.79 -6.64 -12.76
N ASN A 55 38.24 -6.17 -13.92
CA ASN A 55 37.50 -5.28 -14.82
C ASN A 55 36.87 -5.98 -16.05
N ALA A 56 37.03 -7.28 -16.20
CA ALA A 56 36.57 -7.99 -17.41
C ALA A 56 35.14 -8.55 -17.36
N LEU A 57 34.52 -8.56 -16.21
CA LEU A 57 33.08 -8.86 -16.13
C LEU A 57 32.32 -7.54 -16.04
N PRO A 58 31.30 -7.29 -16.90
CA PRO A 58 30.45 -6.13 -16.78
C PRO A 58 29.93 -6.05 -15.35
N SER A 59 30.05 -4.88 -14.72
CA SER A 59 29.56 -4.65 -13.34
C SER A 59 28.10 -5.09 -13.14
N HIS A 60 27.28 -4.99 -14.18
CA HIS A 60 25.93 -5.54 -14.22
C HIS A 60 25.86 -7.06 -14.08
N PHE A 61 26.87 -7.81 -14.52
CA PHE A 61 26.87 -9.28 -14.42
C PHE A 61 27.24 -9.75 -13.00
N LEU A 62 28.20 -9.09 -12.36
CA LEU A 62 28.55 -9.35 -10.97
C LEU A 62 27.46 -8.89 -10.00
N ILE A 63 26.81 -7.77 -10.28
CA ILE A 63 25.68 -7.26 -9.49
C ILE A 63 24.48 -8.21 -9.61
N ASN A 64 24.15 -8.71 -10.80
CA ASN A 64 23.05 -9.68 -10.98
C ASN A 64 23.37 -11.07 -10.41
N PHE A 65 24.64 -11.46 -10.30
CA PHE A 65 25.03 -12.73 -9.71
C PHE A 65 25.12 -12.68 -8.18
N MET A 66 25.42 -11.49 -7.60
CA MET A 66 25.50 -11.28 -6.15
C MET A 66 24.19 -10.84 -5.50
N SER A 67 23.19 -10.40 -6.27
CA SER A 67 21.90 -9.97 -5.73
C SER A 67 20.80 -10.93 -6.16
N ASN A 68 20.50 -11.93 -5.35
CA ASN A 68 19.18 -12.56 -5.29
C ASN A 68 18.14 -11.62 -4.65
N HIS A 69 18.37 -10.28 -4.71
CA HIS A 69 17.44 -9.31 -4.18
C HIS A 69 16.37 -9.03 -5.21
N THR A 70 15.16 -9.43 -4.87
CA THR A 70 13.96 -8.99 -5.56
C THR A 70 13.93 -7.45 -5.52
N SER A 71 13.85 -6.81 -6.68
CA SER A 71 13.76 -5.35 -6.81
C SER A 71 12.66 -4.98 -7.79
N TRP A 72 12.20 -3.75 -7.73
CA TRP A 72 11.30 -3.21 -8.75
C TRP A 72 12.02 -3.21 -10.12
N SER A 73 11.31 -3.60 -11.17
CA SER A 73 11.89 -3.60 -12.51
C SER A 73 12.08 -2.17 -13.05
N SER A 74 11.30 -1.22 -12.53
CA SER A 74 11.32 0.17 -12.95
C SER A 74 10.92 1.13 -11.81
N LYS A 75 11.37 2.38 -11.90
CA LYS A 75 10.95 3.46 -11.00
C LYS A 75 9.43 3.70 -11.08
N ILE A 76 8.87 3.65 -12.29
CA ILE A 76 7.43 3.81 -12.53
C ILE A 76 6.68 2.65 -11.87
N GLY A 77 7.20 1.43 -11.95
CA GLY A 77 6.61 0.26 -11.30
C GLY A 77 6.48 0.42 -9.79
N PHE A 78 7.54 0.90 -9.13
CA PHE A 78 7.47 1.26 -7.70
C PHE A 78 6.41 2.32 -7.41
N VAL A 79 6.41 3.43 -8.17
CA VAL A 79 5.45 4.53 -7.96
C VAL A 79 4.01 4.07 -8.14
N LEU A 80 3.72 3.29 -9.20
CA LEU A 80 2.37 2.76 -9.43
C LEU A 80 1.94 1.76 -8.36
N ALA A 81 2.85 0.89 -7.90
CA ALA A 81 2.52 -0.06 -6.85
C ALA A 81 2.31 0.63 -5.49
N ALA A 82 3.18 1.58 -5.13
CA ALA A 82 3.04 2.32 -3.89
C ALA A 82 1.84 3.29 -3.91
N ALA A 83 1.56 3.92 -5.05
CA ALA A 83 0.33 4.68 -5.25
C ALA A 83 -0.91 3.78 -5.16
N GLY A 84 -0.90 2.58 -5.78
CA GLY A 84 -1.97 1.62 -5.66
C GLY A 84 -2.20 1.13 -4.23
N SER A 85 -1.13 0.99 -3.45
CA SER A 85 -1.25 0.70 -2.01
C SER A 85 -1.91 1.83 -1.23
N ALA A 86 -1.61 3.10 -1.55
CA ALA A 86 -2.19 4.27 -0.92
C ALA A 86 -3.62 4.56 -1.43
N ILE A 87 -3.89 4.35 -2.73
CA ILE A 87 -5.19 4.58 -3.37
C ILE A 87 -6.08 3.34 -3.21
N GLY A 88 -6.64 3.17 -2.02
CA GLY A 88 -7.58 2.10 -1.70
C GLY A 88 -8.96 2.65 -1.32
N LEU A 89 -9.67 1.92 -0.48
CA LEU A 89 -10.94 2.35 0.09
C LEU A 89 -10.84 3.69 0.83
N GLY A 90 -9.65 4.05 1.31
CA GLY A 90 -9.38 5.32 1.97
C GLY A 90 -9.69 6.54 1.11
N ALA A 91 -9.26 6.53 -0.14
CA ALA A 91 -9.45 7.64 -1.07
C ALA A 91 -10.82 7.60 -1.79
N ILE A 92 -11.34 6.38 -2.06
CA ILE A 92 -12.53 6.20 -2.91
C ILE A 92 -13.81 6.08 -2.10
N TRP A 93 -13.73 5.51 -0.91
CA TRP A 93 -14.88 5.26 -0.04
C TRP A 93 -14.87 6.18 1.19
N LYS A 94 -13.81 6.09 2.03
CA LYS A 94 -13.76 6.83 3.29
C LYS A 94 -13.70 8.34 3.08
N PHE A 95 -12.88 8.82 2.14
CA PHE A 95 -12.76 10.25 1.86
C PHE A 95 -14.11 10.89 1.45
N PRO A 96 -14.89 10.37 0.46
CA PRO A 96 -16.14 11.02 0.07
C PRO A 96 -17.16 11.10 1.21
N TYR A 97 -17.42 10.02 1.96
CA TYR A 97 -18.42 10.10 3.01
C TYR A 97 -17.94 11.00 4.18
N THR A 98 -16.64 10.98 4.48
CA THR A 98 -16.08 11.83 5.53
C THR A 98 -16.13 13.31 5.10
N ALA A 99 -15.84 13.61 3.84
CA ALA A 99 -15.99 14.95 3.28
C ALA A 99 -17.46 15.40 3.28
N GLY A 100 -18.38 14.47 2.94
CA GLY A 100 -19.82 14.71 2.95
C GLY A 100 -20.34 15.16 4.31
N THR A 101 -19.87 14.54 5.39
CA THR A 101 -20.28 14.87 6.77
C THR A 101 -19.53 16.06 7.37
N ASN A 102 -18.40 16.48 6.80
CA ASN A 102 -17.50 17.51 7.35
C ASN A 102 -17.38 18.77 6.47
N GLY A 103 -18.41 19.09 5.67
CA GLY A 103 -18.50 20.36 4.93
C GLY A 103 -17.65 20.41 3.66
N GLY A 104 -17.45 19.25 2.99
CA GLY A 104 -16.89 19.15 1.64
C GLY A 104 -15.57 19.87 1.45
N ALA A 105 -15.62 21.10 0.96
CA ALA A 105 -14.45 21.89 0.60
C ALA A 105 -13.53 22.21 1.79
N VAL A 106 -14.07 22.55 2.97
CA VAL A 106 -13.25 22.80 4.17
C VAL A 106 -12.48 21.57 4.57
N PHE A 107 -13.16 20.42 4.59
CA PHE A 107 -12.53 19.15 4.87
C PHE A 107 -11.44 18.80 3.85
N PHE A 108 -11.72 18.98 2.54
CA PHE A 108 -10.74 18.70 1.48
C PHE A 108 -9.50 19.60 1.59
N LEU A 109 -9.66 20.88 1.89
CA LEU A 109 -8.53 21.79 2.11
C LEU A 109 -7.68 21.37 3.31
N LEU A 110 -8.32 21.05 4.44
CA LEU A 110 -7.62 20.55 5.63
C LEU A 110 -6.91 19.21 5.35
N PHE A 111 -7.58 18.30 4.67
CA PHE A 111 -7.01 17.01 4.25
C PHE A 111 -5.78 17.21 3.36
N LEU A 112 -5.85 18.12 2.38
CA LEU A 112 -4.71 18.47 1.52
C LEU A 112 -3.55 19.03 2.33
N ILE A 113 -3.80 20.00 3.22
CA ILE A 113 -2.77 20.61 4.08
C ILE A 113 -2.11 19.56 4.97
N PHE A 114 -2.88 18.73 5.67
CA PHE A 114 -2.34 17.71 6.56
C PHE A 114 -1.66 16.57 5.82
N THR A 115 -2.11 16.24 4.62
CA THR A 115 -1.42 15.26 3.78
C THR A 115 -0.03 15.76 3.39
N ILE A 116 0.12 17.03 3.02
CA ILE A 116 1.42 17.60 2.63
C ILE A 116 2.31 17.81 3.85
N LEU A 117 1.79 18.39 4.93
CA LEU A 117 2.62 18.85 6.06
C LEU A 117 2.92 17.75 7.08
N VAL A 118 2.08 16.73 7.19
CA VAL A 118 2.20 15.72 8.24
C VAL A 118 2.32 14.31 7.66
N ALA A 119 1.38 13.88 6.83
CA ALA A 119 1.35 12.51 6.35
C ALA A 119 2.51 12.19 5.40
N LEU A 120 2.79 13.04 4.41
CA LEU A 120 3.93 12.84 3.50
C LEU A 120 5.29 12.75 4.22
N PRO A 121 5.64 13.62 5.18
CA PRO A 121 6.85 13.45 5.98
C PRO A 121 6.97 12.08 6.64
N VAL A 122 5.89 11.55 7.22
CA VAL A 122 5.90 10.22 7.86
C VAL A 122 6.02 9.11 6.82
N GLN A 123 5.35 9.20 5.67
CA GLN A 123 5.52 8.26 4.56
C GLN A 123 6.97 8.22 4.06
N LEU A 124 7.61 9.38 3.92
CA LEU A 124 9.03 9.47 3.55
C LEU A 124 9.95 8.85 4.62
N ALA A 125 9.58 8.91 5.90
CA ALA A 125 10.30 8.21 6.97
C ALA A 125 10.17 6.68 6.84
N GLU A 126 9.00 6.16 6.47
CA GLU A 126 8.82 4.75 6.14
C GLU A 126 9.68 4.35 4.93
N PHE A 127 9.73 5.19 3.89
CA PHE A 127 10.61 4.95 2.73
C PHE A 127 12.09 4.96 3.12
N TYR A 128 12.51 5.89 3.97
CA TYR A 128 13.86 5.92 4.50
C TYR A 128 14.22 4.61 5.22
N ILE A 129 13.36 4.15 6.15
CA ILE A 129 13.59 2.92 6.92
C ILE A 129 13.69 1.71 5.98
N GLY A 130 12.74 1.56 5.06
CA GLY A 130 12.70 0.44 4.12
C GLY A 130 13.92 0.42 3.19
N ARG A 131 14.19 1.55 2.50
CA ARG A 131 15.27 1.67 1.51
C ARG A 131 16.64 1.56 2.15
N THR A 132 16.89 2.21 3.29
CA THR A 132 18.18 2.18 3.97
C THR A 132 18.43 0.83 4.64
N GLY A 133 17.41 0.24 5.25
CA GLY A 133 17.47 -1.11 5.82
C GLY A 133 17.63 -2.21 4.78
N GLY A 134 17.05 -2.06 3.59
CA GLY A 134 17.14 -3.02 2.47
C GLY A 134 16.64 -4.42 2.81
N LYS A 135 15.72 -4.53 3.78
CA LYS A 135 15.15 -5.77 4.28
C LYS A 135 13.63 -5.61 4.46
N ASN A 136 12.92 -6.72 4.76
CA ASN A 136 11.53 -6.64 5.17
C ASN A 136 11.33 -5.67 6.36
N ALA A 137 10.07 -5.32 6.64
CA ALA A 137 9.73 -4.32 7.66
C ALA A 137 10.36 -4.59 9.04
N VAL A 138 10.44 -5.84 9.48
CA VAL A 138 11.01 -6.21 10.80
C VAL A 138 12.53 -6.10 10.79
N ASP A 139 13.17 -6.70 9.78
CA ASP A 139 14.62 -6.78 9.72
C ASP A 139 15.27 -5.43 9.35
N SER A 140 14.53 -4.50 8.70
CA SER A 140 15.03 -3.14 8.46
C SER A 140 15.31 -2.38 9.75
N PHE A 141 14.39 -2.45 10.75
CA PHE A 141 14.67 -1.88 12.08
C PHE A 141 15.85 -2.54 12.77
N ARG A 142 15.99 -3.87 12.63
CA ARG A 142 17.14 -4.61 13.21
C ARG A 142 18.46 -4.20 12.59
N VAL A 143 18.51 -3.97 11.27
CA VAL A 143 19.73 -3.51 10.57
C VAL A 143 20.08 -2.09 10.97
N LEU A 144 19.10 -1.19 11.01
CA LEU A 144 19.31 0.22 11.32
C LEU A 144 19.67 0.48 12.80
N ARG A 145 19.21 -0.37 13.73
CA ARG A 145 19.50 -0.24 15.16
C ARG A 145 19.64 -1.62 15.82
N PRO A 146 20.77 -2.30 15.64
CA PRO A 146 20.99 -3.64 16.20
C PRO A 146 20.91 -3.64 17.73
N GLY A 147 20.43 -4.75 18.31
CA GLY A 147 20.36 -4.96 19.75
C GLY A 147 19.26 -4.16 20.48
N THR A 148 18.38 -3.48 19.76
CA THR A 148 17.30 -2.69 20.35
C THR A 148 15.93 -3.31 20.12
N GLN A 149 14.93 -2.84 20.87
CA GLN A 149 13.54 -3.31 20.77
C GLN A 149 12.74 -2.70 19.60
N TRP A 150 13.34 -1.83 18.78
CA TRP A 150 12.65 -1.18 17.65
C TRP A 150 12.12 -2.16 16.61
N LEU A 151 12.64 -3.37 16.55
CA LEU A 151 12.10 -4.43 15.70
C LEU A 151 10.61 -4.74 15.97
N TRP A 152 10.09 -4.42 17.19
CA TRP A 152 8.68 -4.60 17.51
C TRP A 152 7.76 -3.68 16.71
N VAL A 153 8.23 -2.48 16.29
CA VAL A 153 7.46 -1.60 15.39
C VAL A 153 7.18 -2.30 14.07
N GLY A 154 8.22 -2.92 13.47
CA GLY A 154 8.04 -3.73 12.27
C GLY A 154 7.11 -4.93 12.47
N ARG A 155 7.24 -5.64 13.60
CA ARG A 155 6.34 -6.77 13.93
C ARG A 155 4.90 -6.33 14.09
N MET A 156 4.67 -5.20 14.76
CA MET A 156 3.35 -4.60 14.93
C MET A 156 2.74 -4.24 13.58
N GLY A 157 3.50 -3.60 12.67
CA GLY A 157 3.03 -3.28 11.33
C GLY A 157 2.70 -4.51 10.48
N VAL A 158 3.50 -5.58 10.58
CA VAL A 158 3.22 -6.87 9.91
C VAL A 158 1.94 -7.50 10.46
N ALA A 159 1.75 -7.52 11.77
CA ALA A 159 0.52 -8.01 12.40
C ALA A 159 -0.69 -7.13 12.02
N ALA A 160 -0.49 -5.80 11.94
CA ALA A 160 -1.50 -4.88 11.45
C ALA A 160 -1.93 -5.21 10.01
N CYS A 161 -1.00 -5.42 9.08
CA CYS A 161 -1.31 -5.80 7.71
C CYS A 161 -2.07 -7.14 7.63
N PHE A 162 -1.71 -8.11 8.48
CA PHE A 162 -2.40 -9.41 8.54
C PHE A 162 -3.87 -9.24 8.99
N ILE A 163 -4.10 -8.54 10.09
CA ILE A 163 -5.44 -8.30 10.64
C ILE A 163 -6.24 -7.38 9.69
N LEU A 164 -5.63 -6.29 9.19
CA LEU A 164 -6.28 -5.37 8.27
C LEU A 164 -6.78 -6.10 7.02
N LEU A 165 -5.94 -6.92 6.39
CA LEU A 165 -6.33 -7.66 5.20
C LEU A 165 -7.43 -8.68 5.50
N SER A 166 -7.52 -9.23 6.72
CA SER A 166 -8.55 -10.22 7.08
C SER A 166 -9.97 -9.63 6.98
N PHE A 167 -10.21 -8.42 7.50
CA PHE A 167 -11.52 -7.78 7.38
C PHE A 167 -11.66 -6.94 6.10
N TYR A 168 -10.59 -6.37 5.59
CA TYR A 168 -10.57 -5.65 4.31
C TYR A 168 -10.98 -6.54 3.13
N SER A 169 -10.60 -7.82 3.16
CA SER A 169 -11.00 -8.80 2.15
C SER A 169 -12.51 -9.07 2.12
N VAL A 170 -13.20 -8.87 3.25
CA VAL A 170 -14.66 -8.96 3.32
C VAL A 170 -15.29 -7.82 2.53
N VAL A 171 -14.83 -6.58 2.75
CA VAL A 171 -15.28 -5.41 1.97
C VAL A 171 -14.95 -5.58 0.49
N GLY A 172 -13.75 -6.06 0.16
CA GLY A 172 -13.36 -6.41 -1.21
C GLY A 172 -14.30 -7.45 -1.84
N GLY A 173 -14.77 -8.40 -1.04
CA GLY A 173 -15.79 -9.38 -1.41
C GLY A 173 -17.13 -8.72 -1.73
N TRP A 174 -17.60 -7.78 -0.89
CA TRP A 174 -18.85 -7.03 -1.18
C TRP A 174 -18.76 -6.25 -2.49
N VAL A 175 -17.61 -5.61 -2.74
CA VAL A 175 -17.39 -4.88 -4.00
C VAL A 175 -17.47 -5.83 -5.20
N LEU A 176 -16.82 -7.01 -5.14
CA LEU A 176 -16.94 -8.04 -6.19
C LEU A 176 -18.38 -8.53 -6.37
N ASN A 177 -19.11 -8.72 -5.28
CA ASN A 177 -20.51 -9.12 -5.34
C ASN A 177 -21.37 -8.06 -6.07
N TYR A 178 -21.15 -6.77 -5.79
CA TYR A 178 -21.86 -5.69 -6.48
C TYR A 178 -21.49 -5.58 -7.96
N VAL A 179 -20.27 -5.93 -8.36
CA VAL A 179 -19.94 -6.09 -9.79
C VAL A 179 -20.83 -7.17 -10.41
N VAL A 180 -20.97 -8.32 -9.77
CA VAL A 180 -21.83 -9.42 -10.27
C VAL A 180 -23.30 -8.98 -10.29
N HIS A 181 -23.79 -8.33 -9.24
CA HIS A 181 -25.15 -7.81 -9.18
C HIS A 181 -25.48 -6.82 -10.32
N SER A 182 -24.48 -6.07 -10.80
CA SER A 182 -24.65 -5.18 -11.96
C SER A 182 -24.92 -5.93 -13.27
N PHE A 183 -24.51 -7.21 -13.37
CA PHE A 183 -24.73 -8.03 -14.56
C PHE A 183 -25.89 -9.03 -14.42
N THR A 184 -26.31 -9.33 -13.19
CA THR A 184 -27.40 -10.31 -12.92
C THR A 184 -28.79 -9.69 -12.83
N GLY A 185 -28.90 -8.36 -13.02
CA GLY A 185 -30.18 -7.65 -12.97
C GLY A 185 -30.64 -7.28 -11.56
N ALA A 186 -29.87 -7.53 -10.52
CA ALA A 186 -30.20 -7.09 -9.15
C ALA A 186 -30.08 -5.56 -8.99
N ILE A 187 -29.22 -4.92 -9.78
CA ILE A 187 -29.08 -3.47 -9.84
C ILE A 187 -29.93 -2.91 -10.98
N HIS A 188 -31.13 -2.43 -10.65
CA HIS A 188 -32.08 -1.86 -11.60
C HIS A 188 -32.86 -0.68 -10.98
N ALA A 189 -33.50 0.12 -11.81
CA ALA A 189 -34.33 1.23 -11.35
C ALA A 189 -35.51 0.72 -10.51
N GLY A 190 -35.70 1.27 -9.32
CA GLY A 190 -36.72 0.84 -8.37
C GLY A 190 -36.33 -0.29 -7.42
N ALA A 191 -35.09 -0.79 -7.51
CA ALA A 191 -34.57 -1.73 -6.51
C ALA A 191 -34.42 -1.06 -5.13
N ASP A 192 -34.68 -1.81 -4.08
CA ASP A 192 -34.37 -1.42 -2.71
C ASP A 192 -32.90 -1.72 -2.41
N PHE A 193 -32.06 -0.69 -2.53
CA PHE A 193 -30.62 -0.83 -2.34
C PHE A 193 -30.22 -0.99 -0.87
N GLU A 194 -31.04 -0.57 0.08
CA GLU A 194 -30.81 -0.80 1.51
C GLU A 194 -31.03 -2.29 1.84
N ALA A 195 -32.15 -2.85 1.39
CA ALA A 195 -32.41 -4.28 1.52
C ALA A 195 -31.39 -5.13 0.76
N LEU A 196 -30.97 -4.70 -0.45
CA LEU A 196 -29.94 -5.40 -1.23
C LEU A 196 -28.59 -5.42 -0.50
N PHE A 197 -28.18 -4.28 0.07
CA PHE A 197 -26.95 -4.22 0.86
C PHE A 197 -27.07 -5.05 2.14
N GLY A 198 -28.17 -4.92 2.87
CA GLY A 198 -28.44 -5.72 4.05
C GLY A 198 -28.37 -7.23 3.78
N THR A 199 -29.00 -7.71 2.71
CA THR A 199 -28.92 -9.12 2.31
C THR A 199 -27.53 -9.54 1.85
N THR A 200 -26.78 -8.65 1.18
CA THR A 200 -25.42 -8.92 0.72
C THR A 200 -24.48 -9.16 1.90
N ILE A 201 -24.53 -8.30 2.93
CA ILE A 201 -23.61 -8.39 4.07
C ILE A 201 -24.03 -9.45 5.09
N SER A 202 -25.33 -9.74 5.21
CA SER A 202 -25.86 -10.71 6.16
C SER A 202 -25.85 -12.17 5.65
N ASN A 203 -25.74 -12.39 4.34
CA ASN A 203 -25.70 -13.74 3.76
C ASN A 203 -24.32 -14.39 3.98
N PRO A 204 -24.20 -15.41 4.85
CA PRO A 204 -22.89 -16.02 5.16
C PRO A 204 -22.22 -16.66 3.95
N ALA A 205 -22.99 -17.42 3.16
CA ALA A 205 -22.44 -18.12 1.99
C ALA A 205 -21.95 -17.13 0.92
N GLY A 206 -22.71 -16.08 0.65
CA GLY A 206 -22.35 -15.01 -0.27
C GLY A 206 -21.09 -14.27 0.20
N SER A 207 -21.09 -13.74 1.43
CA SER A 207 -19.98 -13.00 2.01
C SER A 207 -18.68 -13.82 1.98
N LEU A 208 -18.71 -15.09 2.42
CA LEU A 208 -17.54 -15.96 2.44
C LEU A 208 -17.05 -16.34 1.02
N SER A 209 -17.96 -16.59 0.08
CA SER A 209 -17.60 -16.95 -1.29
C SER A 209 -16.88 -15.80 -2.00
N TYR A 210 -17.40 -14.58 -1.89
CA TYR A 210 -16.78 -13.40 -2.52
C TYR A 210 -15.52 -12.95 -1.79
N GLN A 211 -15.45 -13.09 -0.45
CA GLN A 211 -14.20 -12.91 0.30
C GLN A 211 -13.13 -13.91 -0.17
N ALA A 212 -13.49 -15.18 -0.34
CA ALA A 212 -12.58 -16.20 -0.85
C ALA A 212 -12.09 -15.86 -2.25
N LEU A 213 -12.99 -15.43 -3.15
CA LEU A 213 -12.63 -15.00 -4.51
C LEU A 213 -11.66 -13.82 -4.49
N PHE A 214 -11.92 -12.80 -3.67
CA PHE A 214 -11.02 -11.65 -3.50
C PHE A 214 -9.63 -12.08 -3.01
N MET A 215 -9.57 -12.94 -2.00
CA MET A 215 -8.32 -13.48 -1.48
C MET A 215 -7.59 -14.37 -2.49
N LEU A 216 -8.30 -15.17 -3.28
CA LEU A 216 -7.70 -15.98 -4.35
C LEU A 216 -7.02 -15.10 -5.40
N ILE A 217 -7.67 -14.03 -5.85
CA ILE A 217 -7.08 -13.06 -6.80
C ILE A 217 -5.82 -12.42 -6.17
N THR A 218 -5.93 -11.98 -4.91
CA THR A 218 -4.82 -11.35 -4.18
C THR A 218 -3.62 -12.30 -4.05
N VAL A 219 -3.84 -13.53 -3.62
CA VAL A 219 -2.82 -14.58 -3.50
C VAL A 219 -2.20 -14.90 -4.86
N TRP A 220 -3.04 -15.01 -5.90
CA TRP A 220 -2.57 -15.33 -7.25
C TRP A 220 -1.60 -14.28 -7.80
N VAL A 221 -1.85 -13.01 -7.54
CA VAL A 221 -0.95 -11.91 -7.94
C VAL A 221 0.33 -11.93 -7.09
N VAL A 222 0.20 -11.93 -5.76
CA VAL A 222 1.35 -11.78 -4.84
C VAL A 222 2.31 -12.97 -4.89
N LYS A 223 1.83 -14.18 -5.18
CA LYS A 223 2.71 -15.36 -5.39
C LYS A 223 3.70 -15.18 -6.55
N GLY A 224 3.38 -14.30 -7.51
CA GLY A 224 4.27 -13.95 -8.63
C GLY A 224 5.45 -13.07 -8.23
N GLY A 225 5.46 -12.54 -6.98
CA GLY A 225 6.52 -11.66 -6.48
C GLY A 225 6.33 -10.20 -6.89
N ILE A 226 7.39 -9.42 -6.71
CA ILE A 226 7.34 -7.97 -6.92
C ILE A 226 7.20 -7.63 -8.40
N SER A 227 8.12 -8.08 -9.24
CA SER A 227 8.18 -7.68 -10.67
C SER A 227 7.08 -8.34 -11.50
N ASP A 228 6.94 -9.69 -11.40
CA ASP A 228 6.04 -10.46 -12.27
C ASP A 228 4.61 -10.55 -11.74
N GLY A 229 4.40 -10.23 -10.46
CA GLY A 229 3.10 -10.20 -9.80
C GLY A 229 2.60 -8.78 -9.58
N ILE A 230 3.06 -8.15 -8.51
CA ILE A 230 2.54 -6.88 -8.00
C ILE A 230 2.78 -5.73 -8.99
N GLU A 231 4.01 -5.55 -9.49
CA GLU A 231 4.33 -4.47 -10.43
C GLU A 231 3.56 -4.64 -11.74
N LYS A 232 3.52 -5.87 -12.27
CA LYS A 232 2.78 -6.17 -13.50
C LYS A 232 1.29 -5.88 -13.34
N ALA A 233 0.68 -6.29 -12.24
CA ALA A 233 -0.74 -5.99 -11.97
C ALA A 233 -1.00 -4.49 -11.88
N ASN A 234 -0.19 -3.76 -11.07
CA ASN A 234 -0.37 -2.31 -10.90
C ASN A 234 -0.12 -1.52 -12.18
N ARG A 235 0.73 -2.00 -13.10
CA ARG A 235 0.97 -1.37 -14.40
C ARG A 235 -0.29 -1.26 -15.26
N TYR A 236 -1.26 -2.17 -15.08
CA TYR A 236 -2.55 -2.15 -15.78
C TYR A 236 -3.66 -1.57 -14.92
N LEU A 237 -3.75 -1.96 -13.65
CA LEU A 237 -4.83 -1.55 -12.76
C LEU A 237 -4.81 -0.06 -12.47
N MET A 238 -3.64 0.55 -12.26
CA MET A 238 -3.55 1.97 -11.90
C MET A 238 -3.93 2.92 -13.05
N PRO A 239 -3.37 2.78 -14.27
CA PRO A 239 -3.87 3.58 -15.39
C PRO A 239 -5.35 3.35 -15.69
N GLY A 240 -5.82 2.09 -15.63
CA GLY A 240 -7.23 1.75 -15.77
C GLY A 240 -8.10 2.49 -14.76
N LEU A 241 -7.72 2.51 -13.49
CA LEU A 241 -8.39 3.25 -12.43
C LEU A 241 -8.52 4.75 -12.76
N PHE A 242 -7.44 5.41 -13.19
CA PHE A 242 -7.48 6.83 -13.55
C PHE A 242 -8.38 7.10 -14.77
N ILE A 243 -8.32 6.26 -15.80
CA ILE A 243 -9.18 6.39 -16.99
C ILE A 243 -10.65 6.26 -16.61
N LEU A 244 -11.01 5.26 -15.79
CA LEU A 244 -12.38 5.05 -15.34
C LEU A 244 -12.86 6.22 -14.47
N PHE A 245 -12.01 6.75 -13.58
CA PHE A 245 -12.35 7.94 -12.78
C PHE A 245 -12.63 9.16 -13.65
N ILE A 246 -11.77 9.45 -14.62
CA ILE A 246 -11.94 10.60 -15.52
C ILE A 246 -13.24 10.46 -16.31
N ALA A 247 -13.51 9.27 -16.86
CA ALA A 247 -14.74 9.02 -17.61
C ALA A 247 -16.00 9.24 -16.76
N LEU A 248 -16.02 8.70 -15.53
CA LEU A 248 -17.13 8.86 -14.60
C LEU A 248 -17.26 10.30 -14.10
N ALA A 249 -16.15 11.01 -13.86
CA ALA A 249 -16.17 12.42 -13.45
C ALA A 249 -16.75 13.31 -14.57
N ILE A 250 -16.34 13.11 -15.82
CA ILE A 250 -16.91 13.81 -16.96
C ILE A 250 -18.44 13.57 -17.02
N ARG A 251 -18.87 12.31 -16.88
CA ARG A 251 -20.28 11.98 -16.90
C ARG A 251 -21.04 12.63 -15.75
N SER A 252 -20.49 12.62 -14.55
CA SER A 252 -21.10 13.23 -13.37
C SER A 252 -21.23 14.76 -13.52
N LEU A 253 -20.20 15.41 -14.06
CA LEU A 253 -20.18 16.86 -14.30
C LEU A 253 -21.15 17.33 -15.40
N THR A 254 -21.60 16.44 -16.31
CA THR A 254 -22.59 16.77 -17.34
C THR A 254 -24.03 16.67 -16.86
N LEU A 255 -24.29 16.30 -15.60
CA LEU A 255 -25.63 16.20 -15.05
C LEU A 255 -26.23 17.59 -14.76
N PRO A 256 -27.55 17.79 -15.01
CA PRO A 256 -28.26 18.99 -14.54
C PRO A 256 -28.15 19.12 -13.01
N GLY A 257 -27.75 20.28 -12.50
CA GLY A 257 -27.54 20.48 -11.06
C GLY A 257 -26.19 20.02 -10.51
N ALA A 258 -25.29 19.47 -11.33
CA ALA A 258 -23.98 18.98 -10.92
C ALA A 258 -23.10 20.06 -10.24
N MET A 259 -23.31 21.33 -10.61
CA MET A 259 -22.51 22.45 -10.10
C MET A 259 -22.70 22.72 -8.59
N GLU A 260 -23.82 22.30 -8.01
CA GLU A 260 -24.01 22.35 -6.55
C GLU A 260 -23.03 21.41 -5.84
N GLY A 261 -22.88 20.17 -6.34
CA GLY A 261 -21.91 19.22 -5.81
C GLY A 261 -20.45 19.65 -6.03
N VAL A 262 -20.15 20.29 -7.17
CA VAL A 262 -18.83 20.91 -7.41
C VAL A 262 -18.58 22.04 -6.41
N SER A 263 -19.58 22.90 -6.20
CA SER A 263 -19.51 24.00 -5.22
C SER A 263 -19.32 23.46 -3.80
N PHE A 264 -20.04 22.41 -3.43
CA PHE A 264 -19.87 21.73 -2.13
C PHE A 264 -18.43 21.23 -1.91
N LEU A 265 -17.81 20.65 -2.95
CA LEU A 265 -16.45 20.10 -2.86
C LEU A 265 -15.35 21.17 -2.92
N LEU A 266 -15.56 22.29 -3.62
CA LEU A 266 -14.50 23.25 -3.93
C LEU A 266 -14.72 24.65 -3.34
N LYS A 267 -15.95 25.03 -2.94
CA LYS A 267 -16.24 26.32 -2.33
C LYS A 267 -16.35 26.19 -0.80
N PRO A 268 -15.37 26.68 -0.03
CA PRO A 268 -15.35 26.50 1.42
C PRO A 268 -16.54 27.18 2.12
N ASN A 269 -17.25 26.40 2.94
CA ASN A 269 -18.17 26.92 3.95
C ASN A 269 -17.46 26.90 5.32
N TRP A 270 -16.98 28.06 5.76
CA TRP A 270 -16.16 28.18 6.96
C TRP A 270 -16.87 27.84 8.27
N SER A 271 -18.21 27.67 8.26
CA SER A 271 -18.94 27.19 9.44
C SER A 271 -18.52 25.77 9.86
N TYR A 272 -17.96 25.00 8.92
CA TYR A 272 -17.39 23.66 9.16
C TYR A 272 -15.93 23.66 9.61
N PHE A 273 -15.31 24.84 9.75
CA PHE A 273 -13.95 24.95 10.29
C PHE A 273 -13.99 24.79 11.82
N LYS A 274 -14.02 23.55 12.28
CA LYS A 274 -14.11 23.13 13.68
C LYS A 274 -12.98 22.17 14.04
N ALA A 275 -12.71 22.02 15.33
CA ALA A 275 -11.68 21.11 15.83
C ALA A 275 -11.91 19.67 15.32
N ASP A 276 -13.15 19.18 15.40
CA ASP A 276 -13.50 17.81 14.94
C ASP A 276 -13.22 17.62 13.47
N THR A 277 -13.55 18.61 12.61
CA THR A 277 -13.23 18.57 11.17
C THR A 277 -11.73 18.53 10.94
N MET A 278 -10.94 19.30 11.70
CA MET A 278 -9.48 19.31 11.61
C MET A 278 -8.89 17.95 12.00
N ILE A 279 -9.33 17.38 13.12
CA ILE A 279 -8.83 16.09 13.61
C ILE A 279 -9.23 14.96 12.65
N THR A 280 -10.47 15.00 12.16
CA THR A 280 -10.96 14.01 11.18
C THR A 280 -10.18 14.09 9.87
N ALA A 281 -9.89 15.30 9.35
CA ALA A 281 -9.10 15.50 8.15
C ALA A 281 -7.64 15.03 8.33
N LEU A 282 -7.05 15.26 9.50
CA LEU A 282 -5.72 14.78 9.85
C LEU A 282 -5.68 13.23 9.93
N GLY A 283 -6.67 12.62 10.57
CA GLY A 283 -6.81 11.15 10.60
C GLY A 283 -6.98 10.56 9.20
N GLN A 284 -7.79 11.21 8.35
CA GLN A 284 -7.95 10.82 6.95
C GLN A 284 -6.64 10.91 6.16
N ALA A 285 -5.78 11.90 6.43
CA ALA A 285 -4.49 12.04 5.76
C ALA A 285 -3.53 10.87 6.07
N PHE A 286 -3.52 10.36 7.31
CA PHE A 286 -2.74 9.18 7.66
C PHE A 286 -3.29 7.92 7.01
N PHE A 287 -4.60 7.74 7.05
CA PHE A 287 -5.25 6.58 6.45
C PHE A 287 -5.04 6.52 4.93
N ALA A 288 -5.17 7.67 4.25
CA ALA A 288 -5.06 7.78 2.80
C ALA A 288 -3.68 7.39 2.25
N LEU A 289 -2.59 7.56 3.00
CA LEU A 289 -1.24 7.18 2.59
C LEU A 289 -0.77 5.84 3.16
N SER A 290 -1.66 5.06 3.80
CA SER A 290 -1.37 3.74 4.39
C SER A 290 -0.19 3.76 5.37
N ILE A 291 -0.11 4.79 6.22
CA ILE A 291 0.99 5.03 7.16
C ILE A 291 0.78 4.21 8.44
N GLY A 292 1.87 3.75 9.04
CA GLY A 292 1.87 3.08 10.35
C GLY A 292 1.67 1.56 10.30
N VAL A 293 1.41 1.00 9.14
CA VAL A 293 1.22 -0.46 8.94
C VAL A 293 2.42 -1.13 8.25
N SER A 294 3.55 -0.44 8.10
CA SER A 294 4.80 -0.97 7.51
C SER A 294 4.70 -1.42 6.04
N ALA A 295 3.60 -1.17 5.35
CA ALA A 295 3.46 -1.51 3.94
C ALA A 295 4.45 -0.70 3.09
N MET A 296 4.58 0.59 3.36
CA MET A 296 5.51 1.47 2.67
C MET A 296 6.97 1.18 3.01
N ILE A 297 7.27 0.72 4.24
CA ILE A 297 8.61 0.21 4.61
C ILE A 297 8.95 -0.99 3.74
N THR A 298 8.02 -1.95 3.60
CA THR A 298 8.25 -3.15 2.79
C THR A 298 8.45 -2.80 1.31
N TYR A 299 7.63 -1.97 0.72
CA TYR A 299 7.76 -1.58 -0.68
C TYR A 299 9.05 -0.81 -0.94
N ALA A 300 9.43 0.10 -0.04
CA ALA A 300 10.68 0.85 -0.14
C ALA A 300 11.93 -0.01 0.07
N SER A 301 11.83 -1.18 0.72
CA SER A 301 12.95 -2.10 0.86
C SER A 301 13.43 -2.71 -0.46
N TYR A 302 12.58 -2.69 -1.48
CA TYR A 302 12.90 -3.10 -2.84
C TYR A 302 13.37 -1.94 -3.74
N LEU A 303 13.47 -0.72 -3.18
CA LEU A 303 13.89 0.48 -3.90
C LEU A 303 15.41 0.61 -3.89
N GLY A 304 16.02 0.83 -5.06
CA GLY A 304 17.44 1.07 -5.19
C GLY A 304 17.88 2.35 -4.46
N LYS A 305 19.10 2.36 -3.92
CA LYS A 305 19.67 3.53 -3.20
C LYS A 305 19.93 4.73 -4.10
N ASP A 306 20.03 4.51 -5.39
CA ASP A 306 20.17 5.51 -6.46
C ASP A 306 18.85 6.20 -6.83
N GLN A 307 17.71 5.66 -6.37
CA GLN A 307 16.40 6.20 -6.68
C GLN A 307 15.99 7.30 -5.70
N ASP A 308 15.42 8.38 -6.24
CA ASP A 308 14.95 9.53 -5.48
C ASP A 308 13.64 9.19 -4.75
N MET A 309 13.73 8.96 -3.43
CA MET A 309 12.57 8.64 -2.61
C MET A 309 11.66 9.86 -2.39
N PHE A 310 12.21 11.09 -2.35
CA PHE A 310 11.40 12.30 -2.18
C PHE A 310 10.51 12.53 -3.39
N ARG A 311 11.08 12.48 -4.59
CA ARG A 311 10.31 12.60 -5.83
C ARG A 311 9.24 11.51 -5.92
N SER A 312 9.56 10.28 -5.56
CA SER A 312 8.60 9.17 -5.55
C SER A 312 7.48 9.42 -4.55
N GLY A 313 7.80 9.81 -3.30
CA GLY A 313 6.79 10.09 -2.27
C GLY A 313 5.87 11.24 -2.65
N HIS A 314 6.40 12.35 -3.19
CA HIS A 314 5.57 13.45 -3.70
C HIS A 314 4.65 13.00 -4.84
N THR A 315 5.17 12.19 -5.78
CA THR A 315 4.33 11.69 -6.88
C THR A 315 3.19 10.82 -6.35
N ILE A 316 3.46 9.91 -5.40
CA ILE A 316 2.46 9.03 -4.78
C ILE A 316 1.42 9.86 -4.03
N MET A 317 1.85 10.84 -3.25
CA MET A 317 0.96 11.76 -2.53
C MET A 317 0.02 12.51 -3.51
N TRP A 318 0.58 13.11 -4.57
CA TRP A 318 -0.24 13.83 -5.54
C TRP A 318 -1.21 12.92 -6.30
N MET A 319 -0.80 11.69 -6.65
CA MET A 319 -1.71 10.70 -7.22
C MET A 319 -2.85 10.37 -6.27
N ASN A 320 -2.58 10.20 -4.98
CA ASN A 320 -3.62 9.94 -3.97
C ASN A 320 -4.58 11.12 -3.81
N LEU A 321 -4.06 12.35 -3.71
CA LEU A 321 -4.89 13.57 -3.63
C LEU A 321 -5.74 13.76 -4.88
N LEU A 322 -5.18 13.50 -6.07
CA LEU A 322 -5.91 13.57 -7.33
C LEU A 322 -7.06 12.54 -7.38
N VAL A 323 -6.82 11.31 -6.93
CA VAL A 323 -7.88 10.29 -6.89
C VAL A 323 -8.95 10.68 -5.87
N SER A 324 -8.59 11.21 -4.70
CA SER A 324 -9.58 11.70 -3.73
C SER A 324 -10.43 12.83 -4.32
N LEU A 325 -9.81 13.78 -5.04
CA LEU A 325 -10.53 14.83 -5.75
C LEU A 325 -11.45 14.25 -6.83
N LEU A 326 -10.95 13.32 -7.66
CA LEU A 326 -11.75 12.67 -8.71
C LEU A 326 -12.92 11.88 -8.11
N ALA A 327 -12.72 11.17 -6.99
CA ALA A 327 -13.79 10.48 -6.27
C ALA A 327 -14.86 11.47 -5.80
N GLY A 328 -14.47 12.61 -5.26
CA GLY A 328 -15.38 13.71 -4.92
C GLY A 328 -16.13 14.23 -6.14
N LEU A 329 -15.45 14.45 -7.28
CA LEU A 329 -16.07 14.93 -8.52
C LEU A 329 -16.97 13.87 -9.22
N VAL A 330 -16.78 12.60 -8.95
CA VAL A 330 -17.71 11.54 -9.39
C VAL A 330 -18.96 11.54 -8.50
N ILE A 331 -18.76 11.62 -7.20
CA ILE A 331 -19.81 11.33 -6.22
C ILE A 331 -20.70 12.56 -5.95
N PHE A 332 -20.11 13.70 -5.54
CA PHE A 332 -20.90 14.85 -5.10
C PHE A 332 -21.77 15.48 -6.21
N PRO A 333 -21.26 15.73 -7.43
CA PRO A 333 -22.12 16.24 -8.50
C PRO A 333 -23.31 15.34 -8.79
N ALA A 334 -23.11 14.02 -8.78
CA ALA A 334 -24.18 13.05 -9.02
C ALA A 334 -25.17 12.98 -7.85
N VAL A 335 -24.69 13.00 -6.60
CA VAL A 335 -25.53 12.99 -5.38
C VAL A 335 -26.43 14.23 -5.34
N PHE A 336 -25.87 15.43 -5.53
CA PHE A 336 -26.62 16.70 -5.52
C PHE A 336 -27.57 16.82 -6.71
N ALA A 337 -27.15 16.42 -7.92
CA ALA A 337 -28.01 16.46 -9.11
C ALA A 337 -29.31 15.68 -8.95
N PHE A 338 -29.33 14.67 -8.12
CA PHE A 338 -30.52 13.85 -7.88
C PHE A 338 -31.15 14.03 -6.50
N GLY A 339 -30.70 15.04 -5.73
CA GLY A 339 -31.31 15.44 -4.45
C GLY A 339 -31.07 14.46 -3.31
N PHE A 340 -29.93 13.71 -3.34
CA PHE A 340 -29.53 12.84 -2.23
C PHE A 340 -28.64 13.60 -1.24
N GLU A 341 -28.62 13.11 0.00
CA GLU A 341 -27.73 13.63 1.04
C GLU A 341 -26.33 13.01 0.93
N PRO A 342 -25.25 13.83 0.97
CA PRO A 342 -23.87 13.32 0.89
C PRO A 342 -23.36 12.66 2.19
N SER A 343 -24.18 12.66 3.26
CA SER A 343 -23.80 12.31 4.63
C SER A 343 -24.09 10.88 5.06
N GLN A 344 -24.43 9.97 4.14
CA GLN A 344 -24.88 8.59 4.44
C GLN A 344 -23.76 7.62 4.91
N GLY A 345 -22.61 8.12 5.32
CA GLY A 345 -21.53 7.32 5.91
C GLY A 345 -21.06 6.15 5.01
N PRO A 346 -20.76 4.98 5.59
CA PRO A 346 -20.31 3.79 4.83
C PRO A 346 -21.29 3.28 3.77
N GLY A 347 -22.59 3.54 3.92
CA GLY A 347 -23.63 3.17 2.94
C GLY A 347 -23.54 3.95 1.62
N LEU A 348 -22.75 5.01 1.54
CA LEU A 348 -22.69 5.89 0.37
C LEU A 348 -22.46 5.13 -0.94
N ILE A 349 -21.48 4.22 -1.01
CA ILE A 349 -21.16 3.51 -2.27
C ILE A 349 -22.02 2.28 -2.54
N PHE A 350 -22.68 1.72 -1.53
CA PHE A 350 -23.47 0.50 -1.68
C PHE A 350 -24.98 0.74 -1.72
N ILE A 351 -25.44 1.88 -1.17
CA ILE A 351 -26.87 2.23 -1.09
C ILE A 351 -27.17 3.46 -1.95
N VAL A 352 -26.47 4.58 -1.69
CA VAL A 352 -26.79 5.85 -2.36
C VAL A 352 -26.33 5.86 -3.81
N LEU A 353 -25.10 5.46 -4.08
CA LEU A 353 -24.57 5.53 -5.45
C LEU A 353 -25.31 4.63 -6.44
N PRO A 354 -25.68 3.36 -6.14
CA PRO A 354 -26.54 2.61 -7.08
C PRO A 354 -27.86 3.35 -7.35
N ALA A 355 -28.52 3.92 -6.33
CA ALA A 355 -29.74 4.69 -6.52
C ALA A 355 -29.55 5.92 -7.43
N VAL A 356 -28.43 6.63 -7.24
CA VAL A 356 -28.03 7.78 -8.07
C VAL A 356 -27.76 7.36 -9.50
N PHE A 357 -26.96 6.31 -9.72
CA PHE A 357 -26.64 5.83 -11.05
C PHE A 357 -27.88 5.33 -11.80
N MET A 358 -28.82 4.67 -11.13
CA MET A 358 -30.06 4.20 -11.77
C MET A 358 -30.97 5.33 -12.29
N LYS A 359 -30.79 6.57 -11.86
CA LYS A 359 -31.44 7.75 -12.43
C LYS A 359 -30.75 8.27 -13.69
N MET A 360 -29.58 7.73 -14.07
CA MET A 360 -28.83 8.13 -15.25
C MET A 360 -29.15 7.21 -16.44
N PRO A 361 -29.08 7.72 -17.70
CA PRO A 361 -29.01 6.85 -18.89
C PRO A 361 -27.83 5.89 -18.77
N PHE A 362 -28.04 4.61 -19.08
CA PHE A 362 -27.07 3.52 -18.93
C PHE A 362 -26.54 3.32 -17.49
N GLY A 363 -27.34 3.66 -16.49
CA GLY A 363 -26.94 3.69 -15.07
C GLY A 363 -26.34 2.40 -14.56
N THR A 364 -26.89 1.23 -14.93
CA THR A 364 -26.32 -0.09 -14.56
C THR A 364 -24.89 -0.28 -15.07
N VAL A 365 -24.63 0.12 -16.32
CA VAL A 365 -23.28 0.02 -16.91
C VAL A 365 -22.31 0.99 -16.22
N LEU A 366 -22.74 2.23 -15.99
CA LEU A 366 -21.92 3.22 -15.28
C LEU A 366 -21.61 2.77 -13.86
N PHE A 367 -22.58 2.17 -13.17
CA PHE A 367 -22.36 1.64 -11.83
C PHE A 367 -21.44 0.41 -11.84
N ALA A 368 -21.57 -0.50 -12.83
CA ALA A 368 -20.64 -1.61 -13.01
C ALA A 368 -19.20 -1.11 -13.23
N VAL A 369 -19.02 -0.07 -14.04
CA VAL A 369 -17.72 0.58 -14.27
C VAL A 369 -17.18 1.20 -12.97
N PHE A 370 -18.03 1.86 -12.19
CA PHE A 370 -17.65 2.39 -10.88
C PHE A 370 -17.21 1.27 -9.92
N MET A 371 -17.98 0.18 -9.81
CA MET A 371 -17.62 -0.95 -8.96
C MET A 371 -16.32 -1.64 -9.43
N LEU A 372 -16.10 -1.76 -10.73
CA LEU A 372 -14.84 -2.29 -11.27
C LEU A 372 -13.63 -1.40 -10.88
N LEU A 373 -13.80 -0.08 -10.91
CA LEU A 373 -12.81 0.87 -10.44
C LEU A 373 -12.50 0.64 -8.95
N VAL A 374 -13.53 0.44 -8.11
CA VAL A 374 -13.36 0.13 -6.68
C VAL A 374 -12.65 -1.21 -6.48
N VAL A 375 -12.93 -2.24 -7.32
CA VAL A 375 -12.19 -3.51 -7.32
C VAL A 375 -10.69 -3.28 -7.59
N PHE A 376 -10.34 -2.45 -8.58
CA PHE A 376 -8.93 -2.17 -8.88
C PHE A 376 -8.23 -1.54 -7.67
N ALA A 377 -8.85 -0.56 -7.05
CA ALA A 377 -8.30 0.11 -5.88
C ALA A 377 -8.18 -0.82 -4.66
N THR A 378 -9.17 -1.66 -4.41
CA THR A 378 -9.13 -2.60 -3.28
C THR A 378 -8.07 -3.68 -3.46
N LEU A 379 -7.93 -4.23 -4.67
CA LEU A 379 -6.92 -5.24 -4.97
C LEU A 379 -5.49 -4.70 -4.84
N THR A 380 -5.22 -3.48 -5.36
CA THR A 380 -3.87 -2.90 -5.31
C THR A 380 -3.40 -2.67 -3.87
N SER A 381 -4.30 -2.27 -2.97
CA SER A 381 -4.02 -2.16 -1.53
C SER A 381 -3.86 -3.54 -0.86
N ALA A 382 -4.68 -4.53 -1.23
CA ALA A 382 -4.57 -5.89 -0.71
C ALA A 382 -3.22 -6.55 -1.06
N PHE A 383 -2.67 -6.26 -2.25
CA PHE A 383 -1.35 -6.78 -2.65
C PHE A 383 -0.25 -6.29 -1.70
N SER A 384 -0.25 -5.02 -1.31
CA SER A 384 0.77 -4.46 -0.42
C SER A 384 0.68 -5.02 1.00
N MET A 385 -0.54 -5.20 1.51
CA MET A 385 -0.77 -5.79 2.83
C MET A 385 -0.28 -7.24 2.87
N LEU A 386 -0.65 -8.05 1.87
CA LEU A 386 -0.21 -9.44 1.81
C LEU A 386 1.31 -9.53 1.61
N GLU A 387 1.90 -8.70 0.74
CA GLU A 387 3.35 -8.67 0.51
C GLU A 387 4.12 -8.34 1.79
N THR A 388 3.63 -7.40 2.61
CA THR A 388 4.26 -7.03 3.88
C THR A 388 4.39 -8.23 4.82
N VAL A 389 3.36 -9.06 4.89
CA VAL A 389 3.36 -10.29 5.70
C VAL A 389 4.28 -11.35 5.09
N ILE A 390 4.20 -11.55 3.77
CA ILE A 390 5.01 -12.54 3.06
C ILE A 390 6.50 -12.22 3.16
N ALA A 391 6.91 -10.98 2.83
CA ALA A 391 8.30 -10.53 2.87
C ALA A 391 8.93 -10.78 4.26
N SER A 392 8.17 -10.49 5.32
CA SER A 392 8.62 -10.69 6.70
C SER A 392 8.72 -12.17 7.10
N THR A 393 7.89 -13.03 6.50
CA THR A 393 7.87 -14.47 6.80
C THR A 393 8.94 -15.23 6.04
N ILE A 394 9.14 -14.93 4.74
CA ILE A 394 10.14 -15.63 3.91
C ILE A 394 11.57 -15.13 4.14
N ARG A 395 11.75 -13.94 4.74
CA ARG A 395 13.06 -13.34 5.04
C ARG A 395 14.02 -13.39 3.84
N GLN A 396 13.53 -12.97 2.66
CA GLN A 396 14.29 -12.96 1.39
C GLN A 396 14.58 -14.36 0.77
N ASP A 397 14.06 -15.46 1.31
CA ASP A 397 14.12 -16.77 0.64
C ASP A 397 12.96 -16.93 -0.34
N GLU A 398 13.13 -16.42 -1.56
CA GLU A 398 12.11 -16.42 -2.62
C GLU A 398 11.62 -17.82 -3.01
N ARG A 399 12.39 -18.87 -2.72
CA ARG A 399 11.97 -20.27 -2.97
C ARG A 399 10.75 -20.64 -2.14
N LYS A 400 10.58 -20.02 -0.99
CA LYS A 400 9.45 -20.24 -0.08
C LYS A 400 8.20 -19.43 -0.46
N ARG A 401 8.32 -18.41 -1.32
CA ARG A 401 7.26 -17.44 -1.62
C ARG A 401 5.94 -18.12 -1.99
N LYS A 402 5.93 -18.97 -3.00
CA LYS A 402 4.69 -19.61 -3.47
C LYS A 402 3.94 -20.33 -2.36
N LYS A 403 4.65 -21.18 -1.57
CA LYS A 403 4.05 -21.92 -0.46
C LYS A 403 3.52 -20.99 0.64
N HIS A 404 4.32 -20.01 1.06
CA HIS A 404 3.95 -19.12 2.15
C HIS A 404 2.82 -18.16 1.75
N THR A 405 2.76 -17.71 0.48
CA THR A 405 1.65 -16.89 0.01
C THR A 405 0.32 -17.61 0.09
N TRP A 406 0.25 -18.88 -0.29
CA TRP A 406 -0.94 -19.70 -0.12
C TRP A 406 -1.28 -19.92 1.35
N LEU A 407 -0.31 -20.32 2.17
CA LEU A 407 -0.52 -20.61 3.59
C LEU A 407 -1.04 -19.36 4.34
N ILE A 408 -0.37 -18.23 4.15
CA ILE A 408 -0.72 -16.97 4.84
C ILE A 408 -2.01 -16.39 4.28
N GLY A 409 -2.24 -16.43 2.96
CA GLY A 409 -3.49 -15.99 2.36
C GLY A 409 -4.69 -16.78 2.88
N THR A 410 -4.55 -18.12 3.01
CA THR A 410 -5.57 -18.97 3.64
C THR A 410 -5.76 -18.64 5.13
N ALA A 411 -4.68 -18.40 5.88
CA ALA A 411 -4.79 -18.01 7.28
C ALA A 411 -5.51 -16.66 7.45
N ILE A 412 -5.21 -15.66 6.60
CA ILE A 412 -5.88 -14.37 6.59
C ILE A 412 -7.37 -14.52 6.26
N PHE A 413 -7.71 -15.35 5.27
CA PHE A 413 -9.11 -15.67 4.94
C PHE A 413 -9.85 -16.27 6.15
N ILE A 414 -9.25 -17.26 6.81
CA ILE A 414 -9.86 -17.93 7.99
C ILE A 414 -10.06 -16.92 9.13
N VAL A 415 -9.07 -16.06 9.43
CA VAL A 415 -9.19 -15.01 10.45
C VAL A 415 -10.21 -13.94 10.06
N GLY A 416 -10.48 -13.78 8.77
CA GLY A 416 -11.53 -12.88 8.26
C GLY A 416 -12.95 -13.43 8.36
N ILE A 417 -13.15 -14.74 8.52
CA ILE A 417 -14.49 -15.36 8.62
C ILE A 417 -15.34 -14.73 9.72
N PRO A 418 -14.86 -14.53 10.96
CA PRO A 418 -15.64 -13.84 11.99
C PRO A 418 -16.11 -12.44 11.57
N SER A 419 -15.26 -11.68 10.87
CA SER A 419 -15.62 -10.36 10.34
C SER A 419 -16.69 -10.44 9.24
N ALA A 420 -16.62 -11.45 8.36
CA ALA A 420 -17.64 -11.66 7.33
C ALA A 420 -18.99 -12.05 7.92
N LEU A 421 -19.01 -12.75 9.03
CA LEU A 421 -20.22 -13.19 9.72
C LEU A 421 -20.80 -12.12 10.67
N SER A 422 -20.07 -11.05 10.95
CA SER A 422 -20.42 -10.00 11.90
C SER A 422 -21.69 -9.24 11.57
N PHE A 423 -22.14 -9.24 10.31
CA PHE A 423 -23.34 -8.53 9.86
C PHE A 423 -24.53 -9.47 9.61
N GLY A 424 -24.34 -10.77 9.84
CA GLY A 424 -25.38 -11.79 9.69
C GLY A 424 -25.57 -12.59 10.98
N ILE A 425 -25.17 -13.87 10.92
CA ILE A 425 -25.39 -14.83 12.04
C ILE A 425 -24.66 -14.48 13.33
N TRP A 426 -23.64 -13.61 13.30
CA TRP A 426 -22.91 -13.14 14.47
C TRP A 426 -23.14 -11.66 14.79
N SER A 427 -24.21 -11.05 14.30
CA SER A 427 -24.52 -9.63 14.53
C SER A 427 -24.71 -9.28 16.00
N GLU A 428 -25.22 -10.23 16.79
CA GLU A 428 -25.43 -10.08 18.23
C GLU A 428 -24.18 -10.38 19.06
N PHE A 429 -23.16 -11.02 18.47
CA PHE A 429 -21.90 -11.28 19.15
C PHE A 429 -21.03 -10.03 19.14
N LYS A 430 -21.00 -9.34 20.28
CA LYS A 430 -20.27 -8.09 20.46
C LYS A 430 -19.20 -8.21 21.54
N VAL A 431 -18.01 -7.72 21.25
CA VAL A 431 -16.89 -7.61 22.21
C VAL A 431 -16.65 -6.12 22.46
N PHE A 432 -16.74 -5.68 23.72
CA PHE A 432 -16.71 -4.26 24.10
C PHE A 432 -17.76 -3.40 23.33
N GLY A 433 -18.94 -3.97 23.08
CA GLY A 433 -20.01 -3.29 22.35
C GLY A 433 -19.83 -3.18 20.84
N LYS A 434 -18.76 -3.74 20.27
CA LYS A 434 -18.43 -3.72 18.83
C LYS A 434 -18.57 -5.11 18.24
N THR A 435 -18.98 -5.19 16.98
CA THR A 435 -18.89 -6.44 16.19
C THR A 435 -17.42 -6.82 16.01
N ILE A 436 -17.12 -8.05 15.58
CA ILE A 436 -15.73 -8.46 15.30
C ILE A 436 -15.11 -7.60 14.20
N PHE A 437 -15.89 -7.26 13.17
CA PHE A 437 -15.44 -6.37 12.10
C PHE A 437 -15.06 -4.98 12.64
N ASP A 438 -15.97 -4.35 13.39
CA ASP A 438 -15.74 -3.02 13.97
C ASP A 438 -14.61 -3.01 15.00
N LEU A 439 -14.42 -4.12 15.73
CA LEU A 439 -13.33 -4.27 16.69
C LEU A 439 -11.97 -4.29 15.99
N TRP A 440 -11.85 -5.04 14.88
CA TRP A 440 -10.62 -5.07 14.09
C TRP A 440 -10.34 -3.73 13.42
N ASP A 441 -11.36 -3.09 12.83
CA ASP A 441 -11.19 -1.76 12.24
C ASP A 441 -10.75 -0.74 13.30
N TYR A 442 -11.40 -0.71 14.47
CA TYR A 442 -11.02 0.15 15.59
C TYR A 442 -9.58 -0.09 16.05
N LEU A 443 -9.20 -1.35 16.27
CA LEU A 443 -7.85 -1.71 16.72
C LEU A 443 -6.79 -1.26 15.71
N ILE A 444 -7.04 -1.44 14.42
CA ILE A 444 -6.08 -1.04 13.38
C ILE A 444 -6.07 0.47 13.18
N SER A 445 -7.23 1.07 12.90
CA SER A 445 -7.35 2.46 12.47
C SER A 445 -7.14 3.45 13.63
N ALA A 446 -7.71 3.14 14.81
CA ALA A 446 -7.67 4.02 15.97
C ALA A 446 -6.45 3.80 16.89
N VAL A 447 -5.86 2.61 16.89
CA VAL A 447 -4.78 2.27 17.84
C VAL A 447 -3.45 2.01 17.13
N ILE A 448 -3.39 0.98 16.29
CA ILE A 448 -2.10 0.49 15.74
C ILE A 448 -1.50 1.45 14.73
N MET A 449 -2.30 2.00 13.80
CA MET A 449 -1.79 2.94 12.79
C MET A 449 -1.19 4.21 13.41
N PRO A 450 -1.85 4.91 14.36
CA PRO A 450 -1.24 6.05 15.03
C PRO A 450 0.04 5.69 15.81
N ILE A 451 0.05 4.58 16.55
CA ILE A 451 1.24 4.13 17.28
C ILE A 451 2.38 3.80 16.32
N GLY A 452 2.09 3.13 15.20
CA GLY A 452 3.06 2.83 14.16
C GLY A 452 3.66 4.09 13.52
N ALA A 453 2.81 5.04 13.12
CA ALA A 453 3.22 6.32 12.56
C ALA A 453 4.08 7.13 13.53
N LEU A 454 3.68 7.21 14.81
CA LEU A 454 4.44 7.86 15.88
C LEU A 454 5.81 7.19 16.06
N SER A 455 5.83 5.87 16.13
CA SER A 455 7.06 5.09 16.30
C SER A 455 8.04 5.28 15.15
N VAL A 456 7.55 5.30 13.89
CA VAL A 456 8.36 5.59 12.69
C VAL A 456 8.94 7.00 12.74
N SER A 457 8.13 7.99 13.15
CA SER A 457 8.54 9.38 13.28
C SER A 457 9.63 9.54 14.34
N ILE A 458 9.44 8.96 15.53
CA ILE A 458 10.43 8.98 16.62
C ILE A 458 11.68 8.24 16.21
N PHE A 459 11.56 7.05 15.63
CA PHE A 459 12.71 6.25 15.21
C PHE A 459 13.60 7.01 14.23
N THR A 460 13.01 7.63 13.23
CA THR A 460 13.77 8.35 12.18
C THR A 460 14.39 9.66 12.72
N ALA A 461 13.63 10.44 13.53
CA ALA A 461 14.05 11.79 13.89
C ALA A 461 14.81 11.91 15.21
N TRP A 462 14.67 10.91 16.12
CA TRP A 462 15.26 10.96 17.46
C TRP A 462 16.26 9.82 17.74
N ILE A 463 16.03 8.63 17.15
CA ILE A 463 16.85 7.46 17.46
C ILE A 463 18.00 7.28 16.46
N GLN A 464 17.78 7.64 15.19
CA GLN A 464 18.81 7.58 14.16
C GLN A 464 19.75 8.79 14.26
N ASP A 465 21.02 8.57 13.85
CA ASP A 465 21.96 9.68 13.75
C ASP A 465 21.55 10.66 12.65
N LYS A 466 21.46 11.95 13.01
CA LYS A 466 21.00 13.03 12.12
C LYS A 466 21.78 13.10 10.82
N GLN A 467 23.13 12.96 10.87
CA GLN A 467 23.97 13.08 9.68
C GLN A 467 23.77 11.88 8.75
N SER A 468 23.67 10.68 9.32
CA SER A 468 23.36 9.46 8.58
C SER A 468 21.98 9.54 7.90
N VAL A 469 20.93 10.01 8.61
CA VAL A 469 19.61 10.19 8.04
C VAL A 469 19.63 11.17 6.86
N LEU A 470 20.28 12.33 7.01
CA LEU A 470 20.34 13.34 5.95
C LEU A 470 21.14 12.83 4.73
N LYS A 471 22.23 12.09 4.96
CA LYS A 471 23.04 11.49 3.90
C LYS A 471 22.25 10.41 3.13
N ASP A 472 21.69 9.46 3.86
CA ASP A 472 21.01 8.31 3.24
C ASP A 472 19.69 8.72 2.60
N ALA A 473 18.92 9.61 3.24
CA ALA A 473 17.69 10.15 2.68
C ALA A 473 17.93 10.99 1.41
N GLY A 474 19.01 11.77 1.39
CA GLY A 474 19.42 12.56 0.24
C GLY A 474 20.08 11.75 -0.89
N SER A 475 20.42 10.48 -0.66
CA SER A 475 21.02 9.64 -1.69
C SER A 475 20.07 9.45 -2.86
N GLY A 476 20.56 9.63 -4.10
CA GLY A 476 19.76 9.56 -5.32
C GLY A 476 18.80 10.74 -5.53
N SER A 477 18.84 11.77 -4.66
CA SER A 477 17.94 12.93 -4.74
C SER A 477 18.71 14.23 -5.01
N THR A 478 18.05 15.14 -5.72
CA THR A 478 18.53 16.52 -5.96
C THR A 478 17.97 17.51 -4.92
N VAL A 479 17.29 17.02 -3.89
CA VAL A 479 16.64 17.84 -2.87
C VAL A 479 17.69 18.61 -2.04
N PRO A 480 17.55 19.94 -1.89
CA PRO A 480 18.47 20.73 -1.09
C PRO A 480 18.51 20.29 0.38
N ARG A 481 19.67 20.42 1.01
CA ARG A 481 19.85 20.07 2.44
C ARG A 481 18.87 20.78 3.37
N ALA A 482 18.46 22.01 3.04
CA ALA A 482 17.45 22.75 3.80
C ALA A 482 16.10 22.03 3.84
N VAL A 483 15.65 21.44 2.72
CA VAL A 483 14.40 20.66 2.65
C VAL A 483 14.52 19.36 3.44
N LEU A 484 15.67 18.68 3.41
CA LEU A 484 15.94 17.50 4.23
C LEU A 484 15.89 17.84 5.73
N LEU A 485 16.43 18.99 6.12
CA LEU A 485 16.37 19.47 7.50
C LEU A 485 14.93 19.84 7.91
N LEU A 486 14.18 20.49 7.02
CA LEU A 486 12.78 20.79 7.26
C LEU A 486 11.97 19.51 7.47
N TRP A 487 12.12 18.53 6.58
CA TRP A 487 11.49 17.21 6.70
C TRP A 487 11.81 16.54 8.05
N LEU A 488 13.09 16.53 8.45
CA LEU A 488 13.50 15.91 9.70
C LEU A 488 12.95 16.65 10.92
N ASN A 489 12.87 17.99 10.88
CA ASN A 489 12.26 18.79 11.95
C ASN A 489 10.74 18.58 12.02
N THR A 490 10.06 18.45 10.88
CA THR A 490 8.65 18.07 10.85
C THR A 490 8.41 16.74 11.54
N LEU A 491 9.23 15.71 11.24
CA LEU A 491 9.16 14.41 11.92
C LEU A 491 9.49 14.51 13.40
N ARG A 492 10.35 15.44 13.80
CA ARG A 492 10.79 15.59 15.20
C ARG A 492 9.72 16.25 16.08
N TYR A 493 8.99 17.21 15.55
CA TYR A 493 8.11 18.05 16.35
C TYR A 493 6.65 18.02 15.88
N LEU A 494 6.38 18.40 14.64
CA LEU A 494 5.03 18.57 14.13
C LEU A 494 4.27 17.23 14.03
N ALA A 495 4.88 16.23 13.42
CA ALA A 495 4.23 14.95 13.19
C ALA A 495 3.86 14.21 14.50
N PRO A 496 4.74 14.10 15.52
CA PRO A 496 4.36 13.48 16.78
C PRO A 496 3.19 14.16 17.48
N ILE A 497 3.18 15.52 17.52
CA ILE A 497 2.07 16.27 18.12
C ILE A 497 0.77 15.99 17.38
N ALA A 498 0.79 16.07 16.05
CA ALA A 498 -0.38 15.81 15.23
C ALA A 498 -0.91 14.37 15.40
N ILE A 499 -0.01 13.38 15.43
CA ILE A 499 -0.38 11.98 15.60
C ILE A 499 -0.98 11.74 17.01
N ILE A 500 -0.40 12.33 18.05
CA ILE A 500 -0.90 12.20 19.43
C ILE A 500 -2.32 12.78 19.53
N ILE A 501 -2.59 13.96 18.94
CA ILE A 501 -3.92 14.55 18.93
C ILE A 501 -4.94 13.59 18.26
N VAL A 502 -4.63 13.06 17.06
CA VAL A 502 -5.51 12.09 16.39
C VAL A 502 -5.70 10.84 17.23
N PHE A 503 -4.63 10.33 17.85
CA PHE A 503 -4.70 9.14 18.67
C PHE A 503 -5.60 9.32 19.91
N ILE A 504 -5.44 10.44 20.63
CA ILE A 504 -6.26 10.73 21.82
C ILE A 504 -7.74 10.89 21.42
N ASN A 505 -8.00 11.60 20.31
CA ASN A 505 -9.37 11.76 19.78
C ASN A 505 -9.98 10.42 19.36
N SER A 506 -9.19 9.55 18.72
CA SER A 506 -9.69 8.23 18.28
C SER A 506 -10.04 7.29 19.44
N LEU A 507 -9.51 7.56 20.63
CA LEU A 507 -9.86 6.88 21.87
C LEU A 507 -11.10 7.50 22.55
N GLY A 508 -11.68 8.59 22.01
CA GLY A 508 -12.82 9.28 22.58
C GLY A 508 -12.52 10.07 23.86
N ILE A 509 -11.26 10.55 24.00
CA ILE A 509 -10.80 11.30 25.18
C ILE A 509 -10.91 12.80 24.94
N LEU A 510 -10.81 13.27 23.68
CA LEU A 510 -11.01 14.65 23.25
C LEU A 510 -12.41 14.85 22.72
#